data_48bb6847a117161ae795909bb8e0bb6e
#
_entry.id   48bb6847a117161ae795909bb8e0bb6e
#
_cell.length_a   1.000
_cell.length_b   1.000
_cell.length_c   1.000
_cell.angle_alpha   90.00
_cell.angle_beta   90.00
_cell.angle_gamma   90.00
#
_symmetry.space_group_name_H-M   'P 1'
#
loop_
_entity.id
_entity.type
_entity.pdbx_description
1 polymer ?
#
loop_
_entity_poly.entity_id
_entity_poly.type
_entity_poly.pdbx_seq_one_letter_code
_entity_poly.pdbx_strand_id
1 'polypeptide(L)'
;MWGGRHTITSIGIGDACVNQDLAINTLHNPKALWETLDGLDRPDVILASPPCESWSVASAMKGGNACWKQEKDMTINLFGEYEQGSKFTIRNHIDYENYQFKYDKSFLTRINGEMCIYNTLKIIERYKPKVFVIENPTYGRIWEYIANVIGFNIPYENLTYYNNYGYPVQKCTKFGSNINLKLCNKRIKGKIELKHYNNGGNRYNTRSNIPIDLVKSILKECEAYISS
;
A
#
# COMPACT_ATOMS: atom_id res chain seq x y z
N MET A 1 14.34 -30.02 -0.85
CA MET A 1 14.64 -30.02 -2.31
C MET A 1 13.74 -28.95 -2.94
N TRP A 2 14.30 -27.87 -3.42
CA TRP A 2 13.57 -26.79 -4.12
C TRP A 2 13.41 -27.24 -5.57
N GLY A 3 12.28 -27.85 -5.91
CA GLY A 3 12.07 -28.50 -7.21
C GLY A 3 11.15 -27.82 -8.20
N GLY A 4 10.71 -26.60 -7.94
CA GLY A 4 9.86 -25.86 -8.86
C GLY A 4 10.58 -24.62 -9.40
N ARG A 5 10.58 -24.39 -10.72
CA ARG A 5 10.96 -23.12 -11.32
C ARG A 5 9.83 -22.12 -11.03
N HIS A 6 10.06 -21.21 -10.08
CA HIS A 6 9.15 -20.09 -9.87
C HIS A 6 9.49 -19.00 -10.89
N THR A 7 8.52 -18.64 -11.72
CA THR A 7 8.62 -17.47 -12.58
C THR A 7 8.04 -16.28 -11.82
N ILE A 8 8.81 -15.24 -11.64
CA ILE A 8 8.38 -13.99 -11.02
C ILE A 8 8.40 -12.91 -12.10
N THR A 9 7.26 -12.28 -12.33
CA THR A 9 7.15 -11.12 -13.22
C THR A 9 6.79 -9.89 -12.38
N SER A 10 7.63 -8.86 -12.46
CA SER A 10 7.43 -7.59 -11.77
C SER A 10 6.68 -6.63 -12.69
N ILE A 11 5.53 -6.12 -12.23
CA ILE A 11 4.64 -5.28 -13.04
C ILE A 11 4.37 -3.97 -12.31
N GLY A 12 4.71 -2.85 -12.96
CA GLY A 12 4.34 -1.52 -12.53
C GLY A 12 3.09 -1.05 -13.26
N ILE A 13 2.05 -0.66 -12.51
CA ILE A 13 0.75 -0.24 -13.07
C ILE A 13 0.39 1.22 -12.79
N GLY A 14 1.28 1.98 -12.18
CA GLY A 14 1.06 3.39 -11.84
C GLY A 14 1.71 4.35 -12.83
N ASP A 15 1.52 5.64 -12.55
CA ASP A 15 2.26 6.69 -13.24
C ASP A 15 3.75 6.63 -12.86
N ALA A 16 4.63 6.89 -13.83
CA ALA A 16 6.09 6.89 -13.66
C ALA A 16 6.69 5.61 -13.03
N CYS A 17 6.13 4.43 -13.31
CA CYS A 17 6.72 3.15 -12.93
C CYS A 17 8.03 2.91 -13.69
N VAL A 18 9.09 2.58 -12.95
CA VAL A 18 10.43 2.28 -13.48
C VAL A 18 11.02 1.06 -12.75
N ASN A 19 11.94 0.37 -13.38
CA ASN A 19 12.64 -0.81 -12.85
C ASN A 19 11.74 -2.05 -12.59
N GLN A 20 10.65 -2.19 -13.32
CA GLN A 20 9.83 -3.41 -13.40
C GLN A 20 10.06 -4.11 -14.74
N ASP A 21 9.75 -5.42 -14.78
CA ASP A 21 9.83 -6.18 -16.04
C ASP A 21 8.84 -5.63 -17.06
N LEU A 22 7.66 -5.23 -16.58
CA LEU A 22 6.63 -4.57 -17.36
C LEU A 22 6.21 -3.28 -16.66
N ALA A 23 6.13 -2.18 -17.40
CA ALA A 23 5.63 -0.90 -16.89
C ALA A 23 4.44 -0.44 -17.73
N ILE A 24 3.29 -0.32 -17.10
CA ILE A 24 2.02 0.06 -17.74
C ILE A 24 1.51 1.33 -17.08
N ASN A 25 1.54 2.45 -17.79
CA ASN A 25 0.94 3.68 -17.30
C ASN A 25 -0.59 3.61 -17.46
N THR A 26 -1.29 3.09 -16.47
CA THR A 26 -2.74 2.91 -16.52
C THR A 26 -3.51 4.21 -16.36
N LEU A 27 -2.86 5.29 -15.93
CA LEU A 27 -3.47 6.62 -15.89
C LEU A 27 -3.75 7.16 -17.30
N HIS A 28 -2.82 6.92 -18.23
CA HIS A 28 -2.91 7.41 -19.60
C HIS A 28 -3.36 6.36 -20.61
N ASN A 29 -3.14 5.08 -20.31
CA ASN A 29 -3.53 3.97 -21.17
C ASN A 29 -4.09 2.78 -20.38
N PRO A 30 -5.34 2.86 -19.89
CA PRO A 30 -5.94 1.79 -19.10
C PRO A 30 -6.18 0.49 -19.87
N LYS A 31 -6.29 0.53 -21.21
CA LYS A 31 -6.47 -0.68 -22.03
C LYS A 31 -5.22 -1.56 -22.03
N ALA A 32 -4.04 -0.95 -22.06
CA ALA A 32 -2.77 -1.67 -22.07
C ALA A 32 -2.61 -2.61 -20.86
N LEU A 33 -3.26 -2.31 -19.73
CA LEU A 33 -3.24 -3.18 -18.56
C LEU A 33 -3.73 -4.60 -18.90
N TRP A 34 -4.92 -4.69 -19.47
CA TRP A 34 -5.56 -5.99 -19.74
C TRP A 34 -4.91 -6.70 -20.94
N GLU A 35 -4.59 -5.95 -21.99
CA GLU A 35 -3.87 -6.49 -23.15
C GLU A 35 -2.53 -7.13 -22.76
N THR A 36 -1.82 -6.51 -21.82
CA THR A 36 -0.55 -7.05 -21.33
C THR A 36 -0.75 -8.24 -20.38
N LEU A 37 -1.65 -8.11 -19.41
CA LEU A 37 -1.81 -9.13 -18.38
C LEU A 37 -2.48 -10.39 -18.90
N ASP A 38 -3.41 -10.28 -19.85
CA ASP A 38 -4.08 -11.44 -20.47
C ASP A 38 -3.11 -12.27 -21.35
N GLY A 39 -1.99 -11.68 -21.74
CA GLY A 39 -0.90 -12.39 -22.45
C GLY A 39 0.06 -13.16 -21.53
N LEU A 40 -0.08 -13.04 -20.20
CA LEU A 40 0.75 -13.74 -19.22
C LEU A 40 0.05 -15.00 -18.69
N ASP A 41 0.86 -15.92 -18.17
CA ASP A 41 0.35 -17.07 -17.43
C ASP A 41 -0.43 -16.63 -16.19
N ARG A 42 -1.52 -17.36 -15.88
CA ARG A 42 -2.33 -17.07 -14.70
C ARG A 42 -1.48 -17.25 -13.42
N PRO A 43 -1.37 -16.23 -12.56
CA PRO A 43 -0.55 -16.30 -11.37
C PRO A 43 -1.20 -17.16 -10.27
N ASP A 44 -0.44 -17.97 -9.57
CA ASP A 44 -0.85 -18.62 -8.32
C ASP A 44 -0.83 -17.63 -7.15
N VAL A 45 0.10 -16.68 -7.16
CA VAL A 45 0.29 -15.66 -6.11
C VAL A 45 0.36 -14.27 -6.74
N ILE A 46 -0.39 -13.34 -6.17
CA ILE A 46 -0.27 -11.90 -6.47
C ILE A 46 0.25 -11.20 -5.22
N LEU A 47 1.41 -10.56 -5.32
CA LEU A 47 1.97 -9.70 -4.29
C LEU A 47 1.93 -8.25 -4.79
N ALA A 48 1.18 -7.39 -4.13
CA ALA A 48 0.96 -6.01 -4.53
C ALA A 48 1.41 -5.02 -3.45
N SER A 49 2.05 -3.92 -3.87
CA SER A 49 2.43 -2.80 -2.99
C SER A 49 2.02 -1.47 -3.65
N PRO A 50 0.75 -1.09 -3.54
CA PRO A 50 0.25 0.18 -4.07
C PRO A 50 0.96 1.38 -3.44
N PRO A 51 1.10 2.51 -4.15
CA PRO A 51 1.80 3.69 -3.66
C PRO A 51 1.24 4.18 -2.31
N CYS A 52 2.08 4.21 -1.27
CA CYS A 52 1.65 4.61 0.07
C CYS A 52 1.55 6.13 0.27
N GLU A 53 2.15 6.93 -0.61
CA GLU A 53 2.17 8.39 -0.46
C GLU A 53 0.77 9.03 -0.55
N SER A 54 -0.12 8.45 -1.34
CA SER A 54 -1.51 8.89 -1.47
C SER A 54 -2.33 8.68 -0.19
N TRP A 55 -1.91 7.77 0.67
CA TRP A 55 -2.65 7.28 1.83
C TRP A 55 -2.03 7.66 3.17
N SER A 56 -0.93 8.43 3.13
CA SER A 56 -0.16 8.76 4.33
C SER A 56 -0.94 9.64 5.31
N VAL A 57 -1.04 9.18 6.55
CA VAL A 57 -1.63 9.93 7.67
C VAL A 57 -0.66 11.02 8.18
N ALA A 58 0.64 10.77 8.11
CA ALA A 58 1.67 11.69 8.59
C ALA A 58 1.60 13.07 7.92
N SER A 59 1.16 13.12 6.68
CA SER A 59 1.02 14.36 5.90
C SER A 59 -0.42 14.91 5.88
N ALA A 60 -1.36 14.30 6.59
CA ALA A 60 -2.76 14.73 6.62
C ALA A 60 -3.03 15.89 7.60
N MET A 61 -2.07 16.20 8.46
CA MET A 61 -2.16 17.31 9.42
C MET A 61 -2.21 18.66 8.71
N LYS A 62 -2.64 19.69 9.43
CA LYS A 62 -2.63 21.08 8.94
C LYS A 62 -1.23 21.45 8.43
N GLY A 63 -1.13 21.93 7.21
CA GLY A 63 0.15 22.22 6.54
C GLY A 63 0.87 20.99 5.97
N GLY A 64 0.31 19.79 6.11
CA GLY A 64 0.85 18.58 5.50
C GLY A 64 0.53 18.44 4.02
N ASN A 65 1.29 17.61 3.30
CA ASN A 65 1.26 17.45 1.83
C ASN A 65 0.36 16.29 1.36
N ALA A 66 -0.43 15.68 2.24
CA ALA A 66 -1.33 14.59 1.84
C ALA A 66 -2.53 15.11 1.06
N CYS A 67 -3.07 14.28 0.19
CA CYS A 67 -4.33 14.53 -0.49
C CYS A 67 -5.54 14.55 0.47
N TRP A 68 -5.38 13.99 1.65
CA TRP A 68 -6.38 13.89 2.70
C TRP A 68 -6.09 14.87 3.82
N LYS A 69 -7.13 15.38 4.43
CA LYS A 69 -7.07 16.19 5.66
C LYS A 69 -7.88 15.52 6.76
N GLN A 70 -7.45 15.72 7.99
CA GLN A 70 -8.19 15.29 9.16
C GLN A 70 -9.07 16.45 9.64
N GLU A 71 -10.36 16.23 9.66
CA GLU A 71 -11.34 17.18 10.18
C GLU A 71 -11.90 16.68 11.50
N LYS A 72 -12.15 17.61 12.43
CA LYS A 72 -12.89 17.31 13.62
C LYS A 72 -14.36 17.21 13.25
N ASP A 73 -15.01 16.15 13.70
CA ASP A 73 -16.43 15.94 13.54
C ASP A 73 -17.07 15.92 14.92
N MET A 74 -18.08 16.74 15.11
CA MET A 74 -18.86 16.78 16.35
C MET A 74 -20.16 16.05 16.06
N THR A 75 -20.28 14.84 16.58
CA THR A 75 -21.51 14.06 16.50
C THR A 75 -22.22 14.08 17.84
N ILE A 76 -23.53 14.05 17.79
CA ILE A 76 -24.37 13.84 18.98
C ILE A 76 -24.70 12.36 19.02
N ASN A 77 -24.32 11.68 20.10
CA ASN A 77 -24.67 10.27 20.28
C ASN A 77 -26.17 10.12 20.59
N LEU A 78 -26.65 8.87 20.67
CA LEU A 78 -28.04 8.55 20.95
C LEU A 78 -28.53 9.06 22.32
N PHE A 79 -27.63 9.44 23.20
CA PHE A 79 -27.94 9.98 24.54
C PHE A 79 -27.89 11.51 24.59
N GLY A 80 -27.69 12.18 23.45
CA GLY A 80 -27.60 13.62 23.35
C GLY A 80 -26.25 14.21 23.80
N GLU A 81 -25.23 13.38 24.01
CA GLU A 81 -23.89 13.82 24.37
C GLU A 81 -23.07 14.11 23.12
N TYR A 82 -22.21 15.15 23.20
CA TYR A 82 -21.30 15.51 22.13
C TYR A 82 -20.08 14.59 22.13
N GLU A 83 -19.92 13.83 21.06
CA GLU A 83 -18.70 13.05 20.81
C GLU A 83 -17.82 13.77 19.79
N GLN A 84 -16.57 14.00 20.17
CA GLN A 84 -15.58 14.53 19.25
C GLN A 84 -14.99 13.40 18.42
N GLY A 85 -15.52 13.22 17.22
CA GLY A 85 -14.96 12.34 16.20
C GLY A 85 -13.90 13.04 15.36
N SER A 86 -13.28 12.28 14.50
CA SER A 86 -12.41 12.81 13.46
C SER A 86 -12.61 12.01 12.19
N LYS A 87 -12.80 12.70 11.08
CA LYS A 87 -12.94 12.09 9.76
C LYS A 87 -11.86 12.56 8.81
N PHE A 88 -11.57 11.74 7.84
CA PHE A 88 -10.67 12.09 6.75
C PHE A 88 -11.50 12.50 5.53
N THR A 89 -11.22 13.68 5.02
CA THR A 89 -11.83 14.23 3.82
C THR A 89 -10.76 14.56 2.79
N ILE A 90 -11.17 14.70 1.55
CA ILE A 90 -10.28 15.10 0.47
C ILE A 90 -10.03 16.60 0.54
N ARG A 91 -8.78 17.03 0.42
CA ARG A 91 -8.43 18.44 0.27
C ARG A 91 -8.94 18.97 -1.06
N ASN A 92 -9.57 20.13 -1.00
CA ASN A 92 -9.97 20.91 -2.17
C ASN A 92 -8.92 21.97 -2.52
N HIS A 93 -9.13 22.72 -3.60
CA HIS A 93 -8.18 23.75 -4.05
C HIS A 93 -7.95 24.84 -2.97
N ILE A 94 -8.95 25.21 -2.19
CA ILE A 94 -8.83 26.23 -1.11
C ILE A 94 -7.89 25.73 0.00
N ASP A 95 -7.94 24.45 0.31
CA ASP A 95 -7.04 23.85 1.30
C ASP A 95 -5.57 24.00 0.89
N TYR A 96 -5.28 24.05 -0.41
CA TYR A 96 -3.92 24.20 -0.96
C TYR A 96 -3.47 25.64 -1.11
N GLU A 97 -4.39 26.60 -1.30
CA GLU A 97 -4.06 28.03 -1.42
C GLU A 97 -3.36 28.58 -0.17
N ASN A 98 -3.71 28.07 1.00
CA ASN A 98 -3.14 28.48 2.29
C ASN A 98 -1.78 27.83 2.59
N TYR A 99 -1.34 26.89 1.77
CA TYR A 99 -0.10 26.15 1.93
C TYR A 99 0.64 26.20 0.60
N GLN A 100 1.95 26.32 0.63
CA GLN A 100 2.81 26.38 -0.58
C GLN A 100 2.82 25.06 -1.39
N PHE A 101 1.70 24.37 -1.50
CA PHE A 101 1.56 23.12 -2.23
C PHE A 101 0.96 23.34 -3.60
N LYS A 102 1.50 22.58 -4.54
CA LYS A 102 0.92 22.52 -5.88
C LYS A 102 -0.27 21.58 -5.85
N TYR A 103 -1.47 22.14 -5.99
CA TYR A 103 -2.72 21.40 -6.09
C TYR A 103 -2.63 20.24 -7.10
N ASP A 104 -2.11 20.54 -8.31
CA ASP A 104 -1.99 19.54 -9.36
C ASP A 104 -1.18 18.33 -8.94
N LYS A 105 -0.05 18.53 -8.27
CA LYS A 105 0.78 17.42 -7.80
C LYS A 105 0.03 16.54 -6.80
N SER A 106 -0.65 17.12 -5.84
CA SER A 106 -1.42 16.38 -4.85
C SER A 106 -2.62 15.68 -5.46
N PHE A 107 -3.28 16.33 -6.40
CA PHE A 107 -4.40 15.76 -7.15
C PHE A 107 -3.97 14.54 -7.96
N LEU A 108 -2.89 14.65 -8.74
CA LEU A 108 -2.34 13.54 -9.52
C LEU A 108 -1.86 12.40 -8.62
N THR A 109 -1.21 12.69 -7.50
CA THR A 109 -0.81 11.67 -6.52
C THR A 109 -2.03 10.89 -6.00
N ARG A 110 -3.14 11.58 -5.69
CA ARG A 110 -4.39 10.94 -5.26
C ARG A 110 -4.96 10.04 -6.35
N ILE A 111 -5.14 10.57 -7.56
CA ILE A 111 -5.70 9.80 -8.68
C ILE A 111 -4.85 8.56 -8.97
N ASN A 112 -3.54 8.71 -9.00
CA ASN A 112 -2.63 7.58 -9.20
C ASN A 112 -2.78 6.51 -8.10
N GLY A 113 -2.86 6.92 -6.83
CA GLY A 113 -3.08 5.99 -5.72
C GLY A 113 -4.42 5.26 -5.77
N GLU A 114 -5.51 5.99 -6.03
CA GLU A 114 -6.85 5.42 -6.18
C GLU A 114 -6.92 4.44 -7.35
N MET A 115 -6.35 4.82 -8.49
CA MET A 115 -6.29 3.97 -9.67
C MET A 115 -5.44 2.71 -9.44
N CYS A 116 -4.28 2.83 -8.80
CA CYS A 116 -3.41 1.69 -8.52
C CYS A 116 -4.11 0.67 -7.62
N ILE A 117 -4.79 1.12 -6.56
CA ILE A 117 -5.49 0.18 -5.69
C ILE A 117 -6.70 -0.43 -6.37
N TYR A 118 -7.51 0.36 -7.09
CA TYR A 118 -8.64 -0.15 -7.85
C TYR A 118 -8.20 -1.23 -8.85
N ASN A 119 -7.17 -0.95 -9.65
CA ASN A 119 -6.66 -1.91 -10.63
C ASN A 119 -6.06 -3.15 -9.94
N THR A 120 -5.37 -3.00 -8.81
CA THR A 120 -4.87 -4.13 -8.02
C THR A 120 -6.01 -5.08 -7.64
N LEU A 121 -7.11 -4.54 -7.12
CA LEU A 121 -8.27 -5.36 -6.74
C LEU A 121 -8.95 -6.00 -7.95
N LYS A 122 -9.07 -5.26 -9.07
CA LYS A 122 -9.60 -5.82 -10.33
C LYS A 122 -8.74 -6.92 -10.92
N ILE A 123 -7.41 -6.83 -10.79
CA ILE A 123 -6.49 -7.89 -11.17
C ILE A 123 -6.74 -9.14 -10.30
N ILE A 124 -6.85 -8.97 -8.99
CA ILE A 124 -7.15 -10.07 -8.06
C ILE A 124 -8.50 -10.73 -8.41
N GLU A 125 -9.55 -9.93 -8.64
CA GLU A 125 -10.87 -10.43 -9.02
C GLU A 125 -10.87 -11.18 -10.38
N ARG A 126 -10.12 -10.67 -11.37
CA ARG A 126 -10.05 -11.26 -12.72
C ARG A 126 -9.28 -12.57 -12.73
N TYR A 127 -8.08 -12.57 -12.18
CA TYR A 127 -7.18 -13.73 -12.26
C TYR A 127 -7.37 -14.73 -11.14
N LYS A 128 -8.06 -14.38 -10.06
CA LYS A 128 -8.40 -15.24 -8.92
C LYS A 128 -7.21 -16.12 -8.50
N PRO A 129 -6.10 -15.50 -8.06
CA PRO A 129 -4.93 -16.25 -7.60
C PRO A 129 -5.30 -17.11 -6.39
N LYS A 130 -4.55 -18.18 -6.14
CA LYS A 130 -4.71 -18.98 -4.90
C LYS A 130 -4.42 -18.13 -3.67
N VAL A 131 -3.41 -17.26 -3.77
CA VAL A 131 -3.05 -16.32 -2.71
C VAL A 131 -2.88 -14.91 -3.28
N PHE A 132 -3.47 -13.92 -2.60
CA PHE A 132 -3.13 -12.52 -2.81
C PHE A 132 -2.61 -11.89 -1.51
N VAL A 133 -1.70 -10.95 -1.66
CA VAL A 133 -1.12 -10.18 -0.56
C VAL A 133 -0.98 -8.72 -0.99
N ILE A 134 -1.56 -7.80 -0.22
CA ILE A 134 -1.48 -6.36 -0.47
C ILE A 134 -0.68 -5.73 0.68
N GLU A 135 0.43 -5.08 0.37
CA GLU A 135 1.29 -4.38 1.34
C GLU A 135 0.97 -2.90 1.39
N ASN A 136 0.84 -2.37 2.60
CA ASN A 136 0.87 -0.91 2.83
C ASN A 136 1.15 -0.62 4.31
N PRO A 137 1.61 0.60 4.69
CA PRO A 137 1.75 0.99 6.09
C PRO A 137 0.46 0.75 6.88
N THR A 138 0.61 0.26 8.11
CA THR A 138 -0.52 -0.14 8.98
C THR A 138 -1.54 0.98 9.18
N TYR A 139 -1.07 2.21 9.31
CA TYR A 139 -1.91 3.38 9.58
C TYR A 139 -2.29 4.15 8.30
N GLY A 140 -2.02 3.59 7.12
CA GLY A 140 -2.42 4.19 5.84
C GLY A 140 -3.94 4.16 5.66
N ARG A 141 -4.51 5.21 5.07
CA ARG A 141 -5.94 5.31 4.77
C ARG A 141 -6.43 4.36 3.68
N ILE A 142 -5.52 3.71 3.00
CA ILE A 142 -5.81 2.72 1.97
C ILE A 142 -6.73 1.60 2.47
N TRP A 143 -6.57 1.18 3.73
CA TRP A 143 -7.35 0.07 4.30
C TRP A 143 -8.82 0.43 4.45
N GLU A 144 -9.10 1.65 4.94
CA GLU A 144 -10.45 2.19 5.02
C GLU A 144 -11.05 2.42 3.62
N TYR A 145 -10.24 2.88 2.67
CA TYR A 145 -10.66 3.09 1.29
C TYR A 145 -11.05 1.76 0.62
N ILE A 146 -10.25 0.72 0.78
CA ILE A 146 -10.55 -0.62 0.27
C ILE A 146 -11.86 -1.15 0.84
N ALA A 147 -12.04 -1.06 2.16
CA ALA A 147 -13.21 -1.62 2.83
C ALA A 147 -14.48 -0.78 2.62
N ASN A 148 -14.40 0.54 2.76
CA ASN A 148 -15.58 1.40 2.85
C ASN A 148 -15.95 2.07 1.52
N VAL A 149 -14.98 2.30 0.63
CA VAL A 149 -15.23 2.96 -0.66
C VAL A 149 -15.35 1.93 -1.78
N ILE A 150 -14.41 0.98 -1.87
CA ILE A 150 -14.45 -0.05 -2.91
C ILE A 150 -15.33 -1.25 -2.50
N GLY A 151 -15.45 -1.53 -1.20
CA GLY A 151 -16.23 -2.66 -0.67
C GLY A 151 -15.54 -4.01 -0.85
N PHE A 152 -14.21 -4.03 -1.00
CA PHE A 152 -13.47 -5.27 -1.16
C PHE A 152 -13.10 -5.84 0.21
N ASN A 153 -13.43 -7.13 0.44
CA ASN A 153 -13.14 -7.81 1.69
C ASN A 153 -11.73 -8.40 1.69
N ILE A 154 -10.96 -8.05 2.72
CA ILE A 154 -9.64 -8.64 2.99
C ILE A 154 -9.77 -9.50 4.24
N PRO A 155 -9.75 -10.86 4.12
CA PRO A 155 -10.02 -11.77 5.24
C PRO A 155 -9.01 -11.71 6.38
N TYR A 156 -7.72 -11.48 6.06
CA TYR A 156 -6.65 -11.48 7.06
C TYR A 156 -5.81 -10.22 7.02
N GLU A 157 -5.59 -9.64 8.19
CA GLU A 157 -4.68 -8.52 8.42
C GLU A 157 -3.41 -9.04 9.11
N ASN A 158 -2.33 -9.19 8.36
CA ASN A 158 -1.06 -9.68 8.88
C ASN A 158 -0.14 -8.49 9.20
N LEU A 159 0.03 -8.20 10.49
CA LEU A 159 0.87 -7.09 10.94
C LEU A 159 2.31 -7.54 11.17
N THR A 160 3.26 -6.71 10.78
CA THR A 160 4.68 -6.93 11.06
C THR A 160 5.46 -5.63 11.16
N TYR A 161 6.70 -5.75 11.63
CA TYR A 161 7.66 -4.64 11.67
C TYR A 161 8.89 -5.04 10.87
N TYR A 162 9.34 -4.17 9.98
CA TYR A 162 10.47 -4.46 9.08
C TYR A 162 11.77 -4.81 9.81
N ASN A 163 12.00 -4.25 11.00
CA ASN A 163 13.17 -4.57 11.81
C ASN A 163 13.21 -6.01 12.38
N ASN A 164 12.10 -6.76 12.32
CA ASN A 164 12.11 -8.20 12.58
C ASN A 164 12.83 -9.00 11.48
N TYR A 165 13.08 -8.35 10.33
CA TYR A 165 13.67 -8.94 9.13
C TYR A 165 14.94 -8.22 8.68
N GLY A 166 15.73 -7.76 9.66
CA GLY A 166 17.04 -7.14 9.42
C GLY A 166 16.99 -5.70 8.90
N TYR A 167 15.81 -5.08 8.83
CA TYR A 167 15.72 -3.68 8.42
C TYR A 167 16.03 -2.74 9.59
N PRO A 168 16.79 -1.65 9.37
CA PRO A 168 17.25 -0.79 10.48
C PRO A 168 16.13 0.02 11.13
N VAL A 169 15.00 0.22 10.42
CA VAL A 169 13.91 1.06 10.88
C VAL A 169 12.70 0.21 11.27
N GLN A 170 12.08 0.56 12.41
CA GLN A 170 10.81 -0.01 12.81
C GLN A 170 9.68 0.55 11.94
N LYS A 171 9.46 -0.03 10.77
CA LYS A 171 8.32 0.29 9.90
C LYS A 171 7.21 -0.70 10.18
N CYS A 172 6.13 -0.25 10.82
CA CYS A 172 4.94 -1.05 11.01
C CYS A 172 4.16 -1.14 9.70
N THR A 173 4.00 -2.35 9.20
CA THR A 173 3.39 -2.61 7.91
C THR A 173 2.31 -3.68 8.03
N LYS A 174 1.23 -3.50 7.31
CA LYS A 174 0.12 -4.45 7.18
C LYS A 174 0.20 -5.15 5.83
N PHE A 175 0.04 -6.45 5.86
CA PHE A 175 -0.12 -7.30 4.69
C PHE A 175 -1.54 -7.88 4.72
N GLY A 176 -2.43 -7.26 3.95
CA GLY A 176 -3.80 -7.74 3.76
C GLY A 176 -3.81 -8.91 2.79
N SER A 177 -4.40 -10.05 3.15
CA SER A 177 -4.40 -11.24 2.29
C SER A 177 -5.62 -12.14 2.51
N ASN A 178 -5.79 -13.13 1.65
CA ASN A 178 -6.79 -14.19 1.83
C ASN A 178 -6.30 -15.35 2.71
N ILE A 179 -5.06 -15.32 3.21
CA ILE A 179 -4.48 -16.32 4.11
C ILE A 179 -3.82 -15.67 5.32
N ASN A 180 -3.66 -16.44 6.40
CA ASN A 180 -2.86 -16.04 7.55
C ASN A 180 -1.37 -16.31 7.29
N LEU A 181 -0.57 -15.25 7.15
CA LEU A 181 0.85 -15.33 6.79
C LEU A 181 1.80 -15.65 7.96
N LYS A 182 1.31 -15.76 9.19
CA LYS A 182 2.12 -16.07 10.40
C LYS A 182 3.42 -15.25 10.51
N LEU A 183 3.37 -13.96 10.18
CA LEU A 183 4.53 -13.09 10.22
C LEU A 183 4.95 -12.74 11.65
N CYS A 184 6.27 -12.52 11.86
CA CYS A 184 6.77 -12.03 13.13
C CYS A 184 6.32 -10.58 13.37
N ASN A 185 5.53 -10.34 14.42
CA ASN A 185 5.06 -8.99 14.77
C ASN A 185 5.61 -8.47 16.11
N LYS A 186 6.78 -8.95 16.53
CA LYS A 186 7.42 -8.49 17.77
C LYS A 186 7.80 -7.01 17.64
N ARG A 187 7.34 -6.19 18.58
CA ARG A 187 7.73 -4.79 18.65
C ARG A 187 9.10 -4.65 19.27
N ILE A 188 10.14 -4.65 18.46
CA ILE A 188 11.51 -4.43 18.88
C ILE A 188 11.82 -2.94 18.71
N LYS A 189 12.33 -2.27 19.75
CA LYS A 189 12.77 -0.87 19.64
C LYS A 189 13.92 -0.81 18.63
N GLY A 190 13.66 -0.27 17.45
CA GLY A 190 14.70 0.04 16.47
C GLY A 190 15.57 1.18 16.96
N LYS A 191 16.88 1.10 16.77
CA LYS A 191 17.75 2.27 16.84
C LYS A 191 17.52 3.04 15.54
N ILE A 192 16.78 4.15 15.62
CA ILE A 192 16.68 5.08 14.48
C ILE A 192 18.01 5.82 14.43
N GLU A 193 18.93 5.36 13.59
CA GLU A 193 20.07 6.17 13.22
C GLU A 193 19.59 7.26 12.27
N LEU A 194 19.62 8.50 12.72
CA LEU A 194 19.26 9.69 11.93
C LEU A 194 19.98 9.76 10.57
N LYS A 195 21.14 9.10 10.44
CA LYS A 195 21.89 8.94 9.19
C LYS A 195 21.04 8.35 8.06
N HIS A 196 20.11 7.44 8.35
CA HIS A 196 19.23 6.84 7.34
C HIS A 196 18.16 7.80 6.84
N TYR A 197 17.88 8.88 7.57
CA TYR A 197 16.92 9.90 7.17
C TYR A 197 17.55 11.10 6.47
N ASN A 198 18.85 11.34 6.62
CA ASN A 198 19.49 12.61 6.27
C ASN A 198 20.35 12.65 5.01
N ASN A 199 20.62 11.54 4.33
CA ASN A 199 21.51 11.53 3.15
C ASN A 199 20.74 11.43 1.82
N GLY A 200 20.81 12.47 1.01
CA GLY A 200 20.45 12.71 -0.41
C GLY A 200 19.61 11.67 -1.22
N GLY A 201 18.98 12.10 -2.27
CA GLY A 201 18.31 11.42 -3.43
C GLY A 201 17.73 10.00 -3.35
N ASN A 202 18.40 9.03 -2.75
CA ASN A 202 17.96 7.62 -2.66
C ASN A 202 17.09 7.26 -1.44
N ARG A 203 16.62 8.25 -0.69
CA ARG A 203 15.95 8.03 0.62
C ARG A 203 14.60 7.37 0.53
N TYR A 204 13.82 7.72 -0.48
CA TYR A 204 12.45 7.20 -0.63
C TYR A 204 12.49 5.71 -0.96
N ASN A 205 13.26 5.33 -1.95
CA ASN A 205 13.36 3.93 -2.39
C ASN A 205 13.90 3.03 -1.27
N THR A 206 14.94 3.48 -0.55
CA THR A 206 15.50 2.70 0.57
C THR A 206 14.48 2.48 1.69
N ARG A 207 13.63 3.48 1.99
CA ARG A 207 12.58 3.35 3.02
C ARG A 207 11.34 2.59 2.56
N SER A 208 11.12 2.51 1.26
CA SER A 208 9.94 1.87 0.67
C SER A 208 10.15 0.39 0.40
N ASN A 209 11.40 -0.05 0.25
CA ASN A 209 11.72 -1.43 -0.07
C ASN A 209 11.29 -2.39 1.06
N ILE A 210 10.60 -3.44 0.68
CA ILE A 210 10.26 -4.54 1.58
C ILE A 210 11.54 -5.35 1.84
N PRO A 211 11.88 -5.66 3.11
CA PRO A 211 13.06 -6.48 3.41
C PRO A 211 13.01 -7.83 2.70
N ILE A 212 14.13 -8.26 2.12
CA ILE A 212 14.20 -9.53 1.36
C ILE A 212 13.78 -10.73 2.22
N ASP A 213 14.19 -10.77 3.49
CA ASP A 213 13.83 -11.88 4.36
C ASP A 213 12.34 -11.89 4.74
N LEU A 214 11.69 -10.72 4.74
CA LEU A 214 10.24 -10.63 4.87
C LEU A 214 9.54 -11.17 3.62
N VAL A 215 10.01 -10.80 2.42
CA VAL A 215 9.48 -11.35 1.15
C VAL A 215 9.62 -12.86 1.11
N LYS A 216 10.79 -13.42 1.49
CA LYS A 216 11.00 -14.87 1.59
C LYS A 216 10.03 -15.54 2.57
N SER A 217 9.78 -14.90 3.73
CA SER A 217 8.83 -15.42 4.72
C SER A 217 7.40 -15.44 4.16
N ILE A 218 6.98 -14.38 3.46
CA ILE A 218 5.67 -14.31 2.81
C ILE A 218 5.54 -15.42 1.75
N LEU A 219 6.53 -15.55 0.87
CA LEU A 219 6.50 -16.57 -0.19
C LEU A 219 6.46 -17.99 0.39
N LYS A 220 7.20 -18.25 1.47
CA LYS A 220 7.15 -19.55 2.16
C LYS A 220 5.75 -19.89 2.68
N GLU A 221 5.04 -18.94 3.28
CA GLU A 221 3.67 -19.14 3.75
C GLU A 221 2.69 -19.35 2.56
N CYS A 222 2.89 -18.62 1.45
CA CYS A 222 2.12 -18.82 0.22
C CYS A 222 2.33 -20.22 -0.36
N GLU A 223 3.58 -20.66 -0.47
CA GLU A 223 3.93 -22.00 -0.97
C GLU A 223 3.34 -23.11 -0.10
N ALA A 224 3.44 -22.97 1.23
CA ALA A 224 2.87 -23.93 2.17
C ALA A 224 1.35 -24.04 2.01
N TYR A 225 0.66 -22.92 1.82
CA TYR A 225 -0.78 -22.90 1.59
C TYR A 225 -1.18 -23.53 0.25
N ILE A 226 -0.42 -23.26 -0.82
CA ILE A 226 -0.72 -23.79 -2.16
C ILE A 226 -0.50 -25.30 -2.25
N SER A 227 0.42 -25.84 -1.41
CA SER A 227 0.79 -27.26 -1.39
C SER A 227 -0.06 -28.09 -0.44
N SER A 228 -0.91 -27.45 0.39
CA SER A 228 -1.84 -28.13 1.30
C SER A 228 -3.16 -28.46 0.62
#